data_cbf47aef126c9e7a1605572487316432
#
_entry.id   cbf47aef126c9e7a1605572487316432
#
_cell.length_a   1.000
_cell.length_b   1.000
_cell.length_c   1.000
_cell.angle_alpha   90.00
_cell.angle_beta   90.00
_cell.angle_gamma   90.00
#
_symmetry.space_group_name_H-M   'P 1'
#
loop_
_entity.id
_entity.type
_entity.pdbx_description
1 polymer ?
#
loop_
_entity_poly.entity_id
_entity_poly.type
_entity_poly.pdbx_seq_one_letter_code
_entity_poly.pdbx_strand_id
1 'polypeptide(L)'
;MSFNRSVSTYVAFMVIAAVAMLGYTSTLAPPPITAWALFSLVLVGFLLEISGTRSVQGGVGGSLVFVFHLAIGLVLGGMWGGLAAGVVKALSQAYQRTNVIKAIFNTAERVLSVTLTFSVYHWLGGQNPPQFLSPVTPAGPVSFEFALREI
;
A
#
# COMPACT_ATOMS: atom_id res chain seq x y z
N MET A 1 -29.99 7.35 -16.24
CA MET A 1 -28.78 8.13 -16.60
C MET A 1 -27.92 7.26 -17.51
N SER A 2 -27.83 7.59 -18.79
CA SER A 2 -26.91 6.90 -19.72
C SER A 2 -25.49 7.34 -19.38
N PHE A 3 -24.72 6.47 -18.73
CA PHE A 3 -23.31 6.73 -18.50
C PHE A 3 -22.60 6.89 -19.85
N ASN A 4 -21.82 7.93 -19.98
CA ASN A 4 -21.03 8.16 -21.19
C ASN A 4 -20.07 6.97 -21.36
N ARG A 5 -20.12 6.28 -22.48
CA ARG A 5 -19.29 5.08 -22.79
C ARG A 5 -17.80 5.33 -22.51
N SER A 6 -17.31 6.54 -22.76
CA SER A 6 -15.93 6.94 -22.48
C SER A 6 -15.55 6.84 -21.01
N VAL A 7 -16.45 7.20 -20.08
CA VAL A 7 -16.18 7.11 -18.62
C VAL A 7 -16.09 5.65 -18.20
N SER A 8 -17.02 4.80 -18.64
CA SER A 8 -16.99 3.37 -18.33
C SER A 8 -15.72 2.69 -18.85
N THR A 9 -15.30 3.03 -20.07
CA THR A 9 -14.07 2.49 -20.66
C THR A 9 -12.83 2.91 -19.85
N TYR A 10 -12.77 4.18 -19.44
CA TYR A 10 -11.67 4.66 -18.62
C TYR A 10 -11.60 3.97 -17.24
N VAL A 11 -12.74 3.79 -16.57
CA VAL A 11 -12.81 3.07 -15.30
C VAL A 11 -12.39 1.61 -15.46
N ALA A 12 -12.85 0.94 -16.53
CA ALA A 12 -12.45 -0.43 -16.83
C ALA A 12 -10.93 -0.53 -17.05
N PHE A 13 -10.34 0.39 -17.80
CA PHE A 13 -8.89 0.44 -17.99
C PHE A 13 -8.14 0.60 -16.65
N MET A 14 -8.58 1.49 -15.76
CA MET A 14 -7.98 1.69 -14.45
C MET A 14 -8.06 0.43 -13.57
N VAL A 15 -9.18 -0.29 -13.62
CA VAL A 15 -9.35 -1.55 -12.89
C VAL A 15 -8.39 -2.62 -13.44
N ILE A 16 -8.33 -2.78 -14.76
CA ILE A 16 -7.42 -3.75 -15.40
C ILE A 16 -5.97 -3.43 -15.04
N ALA A 17 -5.57 -2.16 -15.11
CA ALA A 17 -4.22 -1.74 -14.74
C ALA A 17 -3.92 -2.03 -13.24
N ALA A 18 -4.86 -1.76 -12.34
CA ALA A 18 -4.69 -2.03 -10.92
C ALA A 18 -4.54 -3.54 -10.63
N VAL A 19 -5.36 -4.38 -11.29
CA VAL A 19 -5.26 -5.85 -11.15
C VAL A 19 -3.95 -6.37 -11.74
N ALA A 20 -3.54 -5.87 -12.91
CA ALA A 20 -2.27 -6.25 -13.53
C ALA A 20 -1.07 -5.88 -12.63
N MET A 21 -1.08 -4.69 -12.03
CA MET A 21 -0.04 -4.24 -11.11
C MET A 21 -0.02 -5.04 -9.80
N LEU A 22 -1.18 -5.41 -9.25
CA LEU A 22 -1.25 -6.35 -8.12
C LEU A 22 -0.67 -7.72 -8.50
N GLY A 23 -1.03 -8.25 -9.66
CA GLY A 23 -0.46 -9.48 -10.18
C GLY A 23 1.06 -9.40 -10.33
N TYR A 24 1.56 -8.31 -10.91
CA TYR A 24 3.01 -8.08 -11.00
C TYR A 24 3.69 -8.03 -9.63
N THR A 25 3.17 -7.23 -8.69
CA THR A 25 3.77 -7.12 -7.35
C THR A 25 3.69 -8.43 -6.55
N SER A 26 2.74 -9.33 -6.86
CA SER A 26 2.70 -10.65 -6.24
C SER A 26 3.84 -11.57 -6.69
N THR A 27 4.41 -11.35 -7.87
CA THR A 27 5.57 -12.13 -8.36
C THR A 27 6.88 -11.71 -7.69
N LEU A 28 6.91 -10.57 -7.00
CA LEU A 28 8.08 -10.08 -6.27
C LEU A 28 8.28 -10.76 -4.90
N ALA A 29 7.68 -11.93 -4.70
CA ALA A 29 7.79 -12.77 -3.51
C ALA A 29 7.54 -11.98 -2.20
N PRO A 30 6.34 -11.40 -2.02
CA PRO A 30 6.03 -10.67 -0.79
C PRO A 30 6.12 -11.62 0.42
N PRO A 31 6.57 -11.12 1.59
CA PRO A 31 6.66 -11.94 2.78
C PRO A 31 5.27 -12.45 3.20
N PRO A 32 5.19 -13.65 3.77
CA PRO A 32 3.92 -14.16 4.29
C PRO A 32 3.42 -13.27 5.42
N ILE A 33 2.13 -12.94 5.40
CA ILE A 33 1.47 -12.16 6.45
C ILE A 33 0.37 -12.99 7.09
N THR A 34 0.20 -12.88 8.40
CA THR A 34 -0.92 -13.52 9.08
C THR A 34 -2.22 -12.75 8.80
N ALA A 35 -3.35 -13.46 8.73
CA ALA A 35 -4.65 -12.84 8.51
C ALA A 35 -4.97 -11.76 9.56
N TRP A 36 -4.59 -11.98 10.81
CA TRP A 36 -4.78 -11.01 11.90
C TRP A 36 -3.96 -9.73 11.71
N ALA A 37 -2.71 -9.85 11.24
CA ALA A 37 -1.88 -8.69 10.96
C ALA A 37 -2.48 -7.87 9.81
N LEU A 38 -2.90 -8.52 8.72
CA LEU A 38 -3.57 -7.84 7.62
C LEU A 38 -4.88 -7.16 8.07
N PHE A 39 -5.71 -7.87 8.85
CA PHE A 39 -6.94 -7.31 9.42
C PHE A 39 -6.67 -6.06 10.25
N SER A 40 -5.68 -6.12 11.16
CA SER A 40 -5.31 -4.99 12.00
C SER A 40 -4.85 -3.78 11.20
N LEU A 41 -4.04 -4.00 10.15
CA LEU A 41 -3.58 -2.94 9.26
C LEU A 41 -4.75 -2.32 8.47
N VAL A 42 -5.66 -3.13 7.95
CA VAL A 42 -6.85 -2.65 7.25
C VAL A 42 -7.75 -1.86 8.22
N LEU A 43 -7.94 -2.35 9.44
CA LEU A 43 -8.76 -1.66 10.45
C LEU A 43 -8.17 -0.28 10.79
N VAL A 44 -6.87 -0.20 11.08
CA VAL A 44 -6.19 1.07 11.36
C VAL A 44 -6.27 2.01 10.16
N GLY A 45 -6.00 1.52 8.96
CA GLY A 45 -6.12 2.30 7.73
C GLY A 45 -7.53 2.84 7.51
N PHE A 46 -8.55 2.02 7.77
CA PHE A 46 -9.95 2.42 7.67
C PHE A 46 -10.34 3.50 8.69
N LEU A 47 -9.89 3.37 9.94
CA LEU A 47 -10.12 4.39 10.97
C LEU A 47 -9.43 5.71 10.61
N LEU A 48 -8.21 5.67 10.09
CA LEU A 48 -7.52 6.85 9.60
C LEU A 48 -8.24 7.50 8.41
N GLU A 49 -8.74 6.71 7.46
CA GLU A 49 -9.50 7.22 6.29
C GLU A 49 -10.78 7.94 6.72
N ILE A 50 -11.55 7.35 7.66
CA ILE A 50 -12.78 7.98 8.18
C ILE A 50 -12.46 9.23 8.98
N SER A 51 -11.45 9.20 9.83
CA SER A 51 -11.03 10.36 10.62
C SER A 51 -10.58 11.50 9.73
N GLY A 52 -9.83 11.19 8.68
CA GLY A 52 -9.39 12.17 7.68
C GLY A 52 -10.54 12.84 6.94
N THR A 53 -11.57 12.07 6.57
CA THR A 53 -12.74 12.62 5.85
C THR A 53 -13.58 13.55 6.73
N ARG A 54 -13.61 13.35 8.05
CA ARG A 54 -14.31 14.23 8.99
C ARG A 54 -13.55 15.52 9.29
N SER A 55 -12.22 15.45 9.22
CA SER A 55 -11.33 16.59 9.52
C SER A 55 -11.12 17.56 8.35
N VAL A 56 -11.60 17.23 7.16
CA VAL A 56 -11.30 17.94 5.89
C VAL A 56 -12.14 19.22 5.69
N GLN A 57 -12.30 20.03 6.70
CA GLN A 57 -12.44 21.46 6.40
C GLN A 57 -11.09 22.12 6.06
N GLY A 58 -9.98 21.38 6.10
CA GLY A 58 -8.61 21.86 5.89
C GLY A 58 -7.67 21.06 4.99
N GLY A 59 -8.13 20.05 4.24
CA GLY A 59 -7.35 19.45 3.12
C GLY A 59 -6.22 18.45 3.46
N VAL A 60 -5.86 18.23 4.71
CA VAL A 60 -4.65 17.43 5.09
C VAL A 60 -4.96 15.94 5.33
N GLY A 61 -6.20 15.56 5.51
CA GLY A 61 -6.58 14.20 5.94
C GLY A 61 -6.21 13.07 4.96
N GLY A 62 -6.22 13.34 3.65
CA GLY A 62 -5.96 12.31 2.63
C GLY A 62 -4.48 11.87 2.55
N SER A 63 -3.53 12.69 2.99
CA SER A 63 -2.11 12.41 2.89
C SER A 63 -1.63 11.39 3.94
N LEU A 64 -2.16 11.43 5.16
CA LEU A 64 -1.76 10.50 6.23
C LEU A 64 -2.10 9.05 5.92
N VAL A 65 -3.29 8.80 5.37
CA VAL A 65 -3.70 7.44 4.99
C VAL A 65 -2.84 6.90 3.84
N PHE A 66 -2.49 7.76 2.89
CA PHE A 66 -1.59 7.37 1.81
C PHE A 66 -0.20 7.00 2.33
N VAL A 67 0.37 7.83 3.21
CA VAL A 67 1.66 7.53 3.88
C VAL A 67 1.59 6.21 4.64
N PHE A 68 0.49 5.93 5.34
CA PHE A 68 0.28 4.67 6.03
C PHE A 68 0.30 3.46 5.07
N HIS A 69 -0.38 3.55 3.92
CA HIS A 69 -0.34 2.49 2.91
C HIS A 69 1.06 2.32 2.28
N LEU A 70 1.79 3.41 2.09
CA LEU A 70 3.19 3.33 1.67
C LEU A 70 4.06 2.65 2.73
N ALA A 71 3.86 2.95 4.01
CA ALA A 71 4.59 2.28 5.08
C ALA A 71 4.31 0.76 5.10
N ILE A 72 3.05 0.34 4.93
CA ILE A 72 2.70 -1.08 4.78
C ILE A 72 3.44 -1.70 3.60
N GLY A 73 3.40 -1.04 2.45
CA GLY A 73 4.08 -1.53 1.25
C GLY A 73 5.59 -1.59 1.40
N LEU A 74 6.21 -0.68 2.14
CA LEU A 74 7.63 -0.68 2.41
C LEU A 74 8.06 -1.88 3.29
N VAL A 75 7.27 -2.20 4.30
CA VAL A 75 7.56 -3.28 5.25
C VAL A 75 7.16 -4.64 4.70
N LEU A 76 5.99 -4.75 4.11
CA LEU A 76 5.36 -6.00 3.71
C LEU A 76 5.39 -6.26 2.20
N GLY A 77 5.83 -5.27 1.42
CA GLY A 77 5.85 -5.34 -0.04
C GLY A 77 4.64 -4.72 -0.71
N GLY A 78 4.83 -4.33 -1.97
CA GLY A 78 3.83 -3.59 -2.76
C GLY A 78 2.49 -4.31 -2.93
N MET A 79 2.47 -5.64 -2.96
CA MET A 79 1.25 -6.44 -3.03
C MET A 79 0.36 -6.18 -1.79
N TRP A 80 0.92 -6.33 -0.59
CA TRP A 80 0.15 -6.15 0.65
C TRP A 80 -0.25 -4.69 0.88
N GLY A 81 0.64 -3.75 0.54
CA GLY A 81 0.33 -2.32 0.56
C GLY A 81 -0.82 -1.97 -0.38
N GLY A 82 -0.80 -2.49 -1.60
CA GLY A 82 -1.86 -2.30 -2.60
C GLY A 82 -3.19 -2.93 -2.19
N LEU A 83 -3.17 -4.16 -1.68
CA LEU A 83 -4.37 -4.83 -1.18
C LEU A 83 -4.99 -4.08 0.01
N ALA A 84 -4.18 -3.72 1.01
CA ALA A 84 -4.66 -2.96 2.17
C ALA A 84 -5.26 -1.62 1.72
N ALA A 85 -4.58 -0.90 0.82
CA ALA A 85 -5.06 0.37 0.28
C ALA A 85 -6.40 0.22 -0.47
N GLY A 86 -6.53 -0.82 -1.30
CA GLY A 86 -7.76 -1.13 -2.03
C GLY A 86 -8.92 -1.45 -1.09
N VAL A 87 -8.72 -2.35 -0.13
CA VAL A 87 -9.75 -2.74 0.84
C VAL A 87 -10.20 -1.56 1.69
N VAL A 88 -9.24 -0.80 2.24
CA VAL A 88 -9.55 0.40 3.04
C VAL A 88 -10.36 1.40 2.23
N LYS A 89 -9.95 1.65 0.97
CA LYS A 89 -10.66 2.60 0.11
C LYS A 89 -12.05 2.10 -0.26
N ALA A 90 -12.21 0.83 -0.59
CA ALA A 90 -13.52 0.24 -0.90
C ALA A 90 -14.48 0.33 0.31
N LEU A 91 -14.01 -0.02 1.51
CA LEU A 91 -14.80 0.09 2.74
C LEU A 91 -15.19 1.54 3.04
N SER A 92 -14.27 2.49 2.88
CA SER A 92 -14.53 3.91 3.07
C SER A 92 -15.57 4.44 2.08
N GLN A 93 -15.49 4.06 0.80
CA GLN A 93 -16.46 4.44 -0.22
C GLN A 93 -17.85 3.83 0.05
N ALA A 94 -17.91 2.59 0.53
CA ALA A 94 -19.14 1.93 0.94
C ALA A 94 -19.77 2.65 2.16
N TYR A 95 -18.96 2.97 3.16
CA TYR A 95 -19.40 3.74 4.34
C TYR A 95 -19.97 5.11 3.97
N GLN A 96 -19.33 5.81 3.03
CA GLN A 96 -19.74 7.13 2.54
C GLN A 96 -20.92 7.05 1.55
N ARG A 97 -21.40 5.86 1.21
CA ARG A 97 -22.46 5.63 0.20
C ARG A 97 -22.16 6.31 -1.14
N THR A 98 -20.89 6.30 -1.52
CA THR A 98 -20.44 6.90 -2.78
C THR A 98 -21.04 6.15 -3.98
N ASN A 99 -21.26 6.86 -5.09
CA ASN A 99 -21.69 6.23 -6.35
C ASN A 99 -20.75 5.09 -6.74
N VAL A 100 -21.28 3.94 -7.12
CA VAL A 100 -20.55 2.69 -7.36
C VAL A 100 -19.40 2.88 -8.36
N ILE A 101 -19.63 3.59 -9.46
CA ILE A 101 -18.60 3.79 -10.49
C ILE A 101 -17.45 4.65 -9.95
N LYS A 102 -17.79 5.70 -9.20
CA LYS A 102 -16.79 6.54 -8.53
C LYS A 102 -16.04 5.74 -7.45
N ALA A 103 -16.72 4.87 -6.72
CA ALA A 103 -16.10 4.01 -5.73
C ALA A 103 -15.10 3.04 -6.36
N ILE A 104 -15.48 2.37 -7.45
CA ILE A 104 -14.61 1.48 -8.22
C ILE A 104 -13.39 2.23 -8.75
N PHE A 105 -13.60 3.39 -9.36
CA PHE A 105 -12.50 4.22 -9.88
C PHE A 105 -11.52 4.63 -8.76
N ASN A 106 -12.02 5.19 -7.67
CA ASN A 106 -11.19 5.65 -6.55
C ASN A 106 -10.42 4.49 -5.89
N THR A 107 -11.03 3.29 -5.84
CA THR A 107 -10.37 2.09 -5.32
C THR A 107 -9.26 1.62 -6.25
N ALA A 108 -9.53 1.54 -7.55
CA ALA A 108 -8.54 1.14 -8.55
C ALA A 108 -7.37 2.14 -8.63
N GLU A 109 -7.65 3.43 -8.60
CA GLU A 109 -6.65 4.51 -8.55
C GLU A 109 -5.74 4.36 -7.33
N ARG A 110 -6.31 4.09 -6.15
CA ARG A 110 -5.55 3.93 -4.92
C ARG A 110 -4.64 2.69 -4.96
N VAL A 111 -5.15 1.56 -5.42
CA VAL A 111 -4.38 0.34 -5.61
C VAL A 111 -3.24 0.58 -6.59
N LEU A 112 -3.56 1.16 -7.76
CA LEU A 112 -2.58 1.43 -8.80
C LEU A 112 -1.47 2.37 -8.31
N SER A 113 -1.81 3.45 -7.61
CA SER A 113 -0.83 4.40 -7.08
C SER A 113 0.16 3.74 -6.12
N VAL A 114 -0.33 2.90 -5.19
CA VAL A 114 0.52 2.21 -4.22
C VAL A 114 1.38 1.15 -4.91
N THR A 115 0.78 0.28 -5.72
CA THR A 115 1.52 -0.81 -6.39
C THR A 115 2.55 -0.27 -7.39
N LEU A 116 2.23 0.79 -8.13
CA LEU A 116 3.17 1.43 -9.05
C LEU A 116 4.37 2.04 -8.29
N THR A 117 4.12 2.71 -7.17
CA THR A 117 5.18 3.27 -6.33
C THR A 117 6.18 2.19 -5.92
N PHE A 118 5.69 1.01 -5.49
CA PHE A 118 6.56 -0.09 -5.09
C PHE A 118 7.21 -0.81 -6.27
N SER A 119 6.57 -0.84 -7.42
CA SER A 119 7.18 -1.37 -8.64
C SER A 119 8.38 -0.52 -9.06
N VAL A 120 8.22 0.81 -9.04
CA VAL A 120 9.31 1.76 -9.31
C VAL A 120 10.42 1.64 -8.24
N TYR A 121 10.04 1.59 -6.95
CA TYR A 121 10.99 1.40 -5.86
C TYR A 121 11.83 0.12 -6.06
N HIS A 122 11.18 -1.00 -6.38
CA HIS A 122 11.86 -2.27 -6.63
C HIS A 122 12.75 -2.19 -7.88
N TRP A 123 12.27 -1.57 -8.96
CA TRP A 123 13.04 -1.37 -10.19
C TRP A 123 14.30 -0.53 -9.96
N LEU A 124 14.28 0.41 -9.02
CA LEU A 124 15.44 1.19 -8.58
C LEU A 124 16.36 0.44 -7.62
N GLY A 125 16.14 -0.85 -7.38
CA GLY A 125 16.98 -1.69 -6.51
C GLY A 125 16.52 -1.73 -5.04
N GLY A 126 15.34 -1.18 -4.73
CA GLY A 126 14.77 -1.24 -3.38
C GLY A 126 14.40 -2.67 -2.97
N GLN A 127 14.57 -3.00 -1.71
CA GLN A 127 14.25 -4.31 -1.11
C GLN A 127 13.12 -4.21 -0.10
N ASN A 128 12.31 -5.26 0.03
CA ASN A 128 11.20 -5.36 0.99
C ASN A 128 11.41 -6.57 1.93
N PRO A 129 11.52 -6.37 3.25
CA PRO A 129 11.70 -5.07 3.92
C PRO A 129 13.04 -4.40 3.58
N PRO A 130 13.16 -3.08 3.74
CA PRO A 130 14.43 -2.38 3.55
C PRO A 130 15.50 -2.95 4.48
N GLN A 131 16.75 -3.00 4.03
CA GLN A 131 17.85 -3.63 4.78
C GLN A 131 18.00 -3.09 6.20
N PHE A 132 17.74 -1.79 6.42
CA PHE A 132 17.80 -1.18 7.75
C PHE A 132 16.69 -1.64 8.71
N LEU A 133 15.62 -2.26 8.19
CA LEU A 133 14.55 -2.88 8.97
C LEU A 133 14.73 -4.40 9.12
N SER A 134 15.64 -4.99 8.38
CA SER A 134 15.98 -6.39 8.58
C SER A 134 16.55 -6.53 9.98
N PRO A 135 16.06 -7.50 10.81
CA PRO A 135 16.72 -7.77 12.07
C PRO A 135 18.17 -8.01 11.73
N VAL A 136 19.06 -7.21 12.27
CA VAL A 136 20.49 -7.51 12.26
C VAL A 136 20.57 -8.89 12.89
N THR A 137 20.70 -9.92 12.06
CA THR A 137 21.11 -11.23 12.57
C THR A 137 22.40 -10.86 13.32
N PRO A 138 22.46 -11.01 14.67
CA PRO A 138 23.71 -10.73 15.35
C PRO A 138 24.72 -11.60 14.62
N ALA A 139 25.53 -10.96 13.76
CA ALA A 139 26.71 -11.59 13.23
C ALA A 139 27.33 -12.21 14.46
N GLY A 140 27.44 -13.55 14.45
CA GLY A 140 27.84 -14.32 15.62
C GLY A 140 28.88 -13.58 16.46
N PRO A 141 29.06 -13.86 17.71
CA PRO A 141 29.64 -13.00 18.71
C PRO A 141 30.66 -12.08 18.07
N VAL A 142 30.34 -10.77 18.02
CA VAL A 142 31.26 -9.75 17.50
C VAL A 142 32.50 -9.96 18.31
N SER A 143 33.46 -10.67 17.76
CA SER A 143 34.75 -10.86 18.44
C SER A 143 35.32 -9.45 18.49
N PHE A 144 35.34 -8.86 19.67
CA PHE A 144 35.91 -7.57 19.98
C PHE A 144 37.40 -7.49 19.55
N GLU A 145 37.97 -8.61 19.11
CA GLU A 145 39.34 -8.71 18.56
C GLU A 145 39.55 -7.95 17.24
N PHE A 146 38.45 -7.69 16.45
CA PHE A 146 38.65 -6.94 15.18
C PHE A 146 38.82 -5.42 15.40
N ALA A 147 38.30 -4.89 16.49
CA ALA A 147 38.41 -3.46 16.78
C ALA A 147 39.79 -3.03 17.34
N LEU A 148 40.61 -3.98 17.80
CA LEU A 148 41.91 -3.67 18.40
C LEU A 148 43.11 -3.86 17.44
N ARG A 149 42.89 -4.25 16.19
CA ARG A 149 43.95 -4.45 15.21
C ARG A 149 44.24 -3.23 14.33
N GLU A 150 43.47 -2.19 14.41
CA GLU A 150 43.65 -0.95 13.63
C GLU A 150 43.99 0.29 14.51
N ILE A 151 44.41 0.07 15.73
CA ILE A 151 45.09 1.09 16.58
C ILE A 151 46.55 0.69 16.74
#